data_649da753545d76d7c78e3012bcdc192b
#
_entry.id   649da753545d76d7c78e3012bcdc192b
#
_cell.length_a   1.000
_cell.length_b   1.000
_cell.length_c   1.000
_cell.angle_alpha   90.00
_cell.angle_beta   90.00
_cell.angle_gamma   90.00
#
_symmetry.space_group_name_H-M   'P 1'
#
loop_
_entity.id
_entity.type
_entity.pdbx_description
1 polymer ?
#
loop_
_entity_poly.entity_id
_entity_poly.type
_entity_poly.pdbx_seq_one_letter_code
_entity_poly.pdbx_strand_id
1 'polypeptide(L)'
;WTSDVCSSDLIHMPHFSLPNQPMQTEKSVAQILASCELEDAEKIGLIGWKNFTSHVEDNHLLFDLPYFLVEALKTVCGKAQFANAAYLLIGENGVRTTNNANEFAHYEYGAALAGNCILKTMDRLKVGKTEMEMAETLAADGQRHSVVTIMATGARFEKANLYPGNKQIQCGDKISITTGFKGGLQSRAGYAVECAEQLPEKEQDYLKAVAIPYFQAVKTWLETIEIGINGNDLYEAVETVLPKEDYGWTLNPGHLCADEEWMSSPIYPQSEETLQSGMLFQIDIIPSVNGYGGVSCESGILLADEQLRKAIAKEYPAVWERIVKRRAYKIGRAHV
;
A
#
# COMPACT_ATOMS: atom_id res chain seq x y z
N TRP A 1 -0.89 3.63 23.06
CA TRP A 1 0.25 4.55 23.05
C TRP A 1 0.53 4.96 24.48
N THR A 2 1.33 4.21 25.19
CA THR A 2 2.02 4.69 26.39
C THR A 2 3.41 5.11 25.92
N SER A 3 3.51 6.27 25.25
CA SER A 3 4.80 6.91 25.15
C SER A 3 5.05 7.61 26.48
N ASP A 4 6.20 7.40 27.06
CA ASP A 4 6.71 8.17 28.21
C ASP A 4 7.05 9.62 27.81
N VAL A 5 6.33 10.17 26.83
CA VAL A 5 6.48 11.56 26.39
C VAL A 5 5.95 12.46 27.50
N CYS A 6 6.85 13.13 28.17
CA CYS A 6 6.53 14.14 29.16
C CYS A 6 5.75 15.29 28.50
N SER A 7 4.77 15.85 29.17
CA SER A 7 4.02 17.01 28.63
C SER A 7 4.91 18.23 28.35
N SER A 8 6.08 18.31 28.96
CA SER A 8 7.10 19.33 28.70
C SER A 8 7.79 19.18 27.33
N ASP A 9 7.71 17.98 26.71
CA ASP A 9 8.29 17.70 25.41
C ASP A 9 7.34 18.02 24.25
N LEU A 10 6.10 18.40 24.56
CA LEU A 10 5.09 18.75 23.56
C LEU A 10 5.02 20.27 23.40
N ILE A 11 5.27 20.74 22.18
CA ILE A 11 5.17 22.16 21.83
C ILE A 11 3.97 22.35 20.90
N HIS A 12 3.02 23.20 21.32
CA HIS A 12 1.86 23.53 20.51
C HIS A 12 2.23 24.41 19.32
N MET A 13 1.90 23.95 18.10
CA MET A 13 2.11 24.66 16.84
C MET A 13 0.79 24.89 16.10
N PRO A 14 0.09 26.00 16.35
CA PRO A 14 -1.21 26.30 15.73
C PRO A 14 -1.13 26.58 14.22
N HIS A 15 0.08 26.72 13.67
CA HIS A 15 0.33 26.87 12.23
C HIS A 15 -0.20 25.69 11.38
N PHE A 16 -0.45 24.53 12.01
CA PHE A 16 -1.07 23.36 11.39
C PHE A 16 -2.57 23.24 11.65
N SER A 17 -3.20 24.26 12.23
CA SER A 17 -4.65 24.27 12.45
C SER A 17 -5.45 24.31 11.15
N LEU A 18 -6.77 24.16 11.26
CA LEU A 18 -7.67 24.20 10.10
C LEU A 18 -7.56 25.53 9.34
N PRO A 19 -7.78 25.53 8.01
CA PRO A 19 -7.75 26.74 7.19
C PRO A 19 -8.63 27.86 7.75
N ASN A 20 -8.12 29.09 7.71
CA ASN A 20 -8.82 30.31 8.18
C ASN A 20 -9.20 30.32 9.67
N GLN A 21 -8.68 29.39 10.47
CA GLN A 21 -8.81 29.48 11.92
C GLN A 21 -7.79 30.49 12.48
N PRO A 22 -8.17 31.33 13.44
CA PRO A 22 -7.23 32.22 14.10
C PRO A 22 -6.08 31.43 14.74
N MET A 23 -4.86 31.79 14.43
CA MET A 23 -3.68 31.24 15.09
C MET A 23 -3.41 32.04 16.37
N GLN A 24 -3.81 31.51 17.51
CA GLN A 24 -3.55 32.12 18.83
C GLN A 24 -2.13 31.74 19.27
N THR A 25 -1.14 32.42 18.71
CA THR A 25 0.28 32.23 19.07
C THR A 25 0.97 33.57 19.15
N GLU A 26 1.80 33.74 20.16
CA GLU A 26 2.69 34.88 20.33
C GLU A 26 4.08 34.64 19.76
N LYS A 27 4.38 33.41 19.37
CA LYS A 27 5.68 33.01 18.84
C LYS A 27 5.59 32.62 17.36
N SER A 28 6.55 33.10 16.58
CA SER A 28 6.74 32.62 15.20
C SER A 28 7.26 31.17 15.21
N VAL A 29 7.14 30.47 14.06
CA VAL A 29 7.71 29.11 13.89
C VAL A 29 9.20 29.11 14.21
N ALA A 30 9.96 30.11 13.73
CA ALA A 30 11.38 30.21 14.02
C ALA A 30 11.68 30.37 15.53
N GLN A 31 10.88 31.16 16.24
CA GLN A 31 11.02 31.29 17.71
C GLN A 31 10.68 30.01 18.46
N ILE A 32 9.71 29.23 17.97
CA ILE A 32 9.40 27.92 18.53
C ILE A 32 10.58 26.96 18.29
N LEU A 33 11.09 26.90 17.07
CA LEU A 33 12.23 26.04 16.71
C LEU A 33 13.52 26.42 17.46
N ALA A 34 13.77 27.73 17.66
CA ALA A 34 14.91 28.18 18.46
C ALA A 34 14.83 27.69 19.91
N SER A 35 13.62 27.52 20.47
CA SER A 35 13.47 26.95 21.81
C SER A 35 13.77 25.45 21.89
N CYS A 36 14.08 24.79 20.77
CA CYS A 36 14.48 23.37 20.69
C CYS A 36 16.01 23.17 20.67
N GLU A 37 16.79 24.23 20.93
CA GLU A 37 18.26 24.18 21.04
C GLU A 37 18.95 23.62 19.76
N LEU A 38 18.49 24.05 18.58
CA LEU A 38 18.97 23.58 17.28
C LEU A 38 20.04 24.47 16.65
N GLU A 39 20.40 25.59 17.27
CA GLU A 39 21.26 26.64 16.68
C GLU A 39 22.68 26.17 16.33
N ASP A 40 23.18 25.21 17.10
CA ASP A 40 24.55 24.66 16.94
C ASP A 40 24.58 23.37 16.12
N ALA A 41 23.44 22.96 15.56
CA ALA A 41 23.40 21.76 14.74
C ALA A 41 24.23 21.92 13.45
N GLU A 42 25.14 20.97 13.19
CA GLU A 42 25.94 20.96 11.97
C GLU A 42 25.18 20.33 10.80
N LYS A 43 24.28 19.38 11.09
CA LYS A 43 23.50 18.66 10.09
C LYS A 43 22.08 18.40 10.62
N ILE A 44 21.08 18.67 9.78
CA ILE A 44 19.66 18.45 10.11
C ILE A 44 19.04 17.55 9.03
N GLY A 45 18.54 16.38 9.46
CA GLY A 45 17.73 15.50 8.62
C GLY A 45 16.27 15.94 8.60
N LEU A 46 15.73 16.17 7.42
CA LEU A 46 14.33 16.51 7.21
C LEU A 46 13.58 15.27 6.71
N ILE A 47 12.51 14.91 7.40
CA ILE A 47 11.69 13.76 7.06
C ILE A 47 10.29 14.25 6.71
N GLY A 48 9.95 14.17 5.43
CA GLY A 48 8.61 14.31 4.92
C GLY A 48 7.97 12.93 4.71
N TRP A 49 7.23 12.80 3.63
CA TRP A 49 6.56 11.55 3.28
C TRP A 49 7.36 10.71 2.28
N LYS A 50 8.16 11.35 1.40
CA LYS A 50 8.74 10.70 0.23
C LYS A 50 10.25 10.43 0.35
N ASN A 51 10.64 9.18 0.04
CA ASN A 51 12.00 8.83 -0.31
C ASN A 51 12.18 9.06 -1.82
N PHE A 52 12.90 10.11 -2.21
CA PHE A 52 13.07 10.48 -3.61
C PHE A 52 14.07 9.57 -4.32
N THR A 53 13.82 9.26 -5.59
CA THR A 53 14.62 8.39 -6.45
C THR A 53 14.83 9.00 -7.85
N SER A 54 15.05 10.31 -7.93
CA SER A 54 15.36 10.99 -9.19
C SER A 54 16.71 10.54 -9.75
N HIS A 55 16.78 10.36 -11.06
CA HIS A 55 18.04 10.06 -11.76
C HIS A 55 18.80 11.32 -12.20
N VAL A 56 18.20 12.51 -12.03
CA VAL A 56 18.75 13.79 -12.52
C VAL A 56 18.98 14.82 -11.43
N GLU A 57 18.46 14.58 -10.23
CA GLU A 57 18.55 15.51 -9.11
C GLU A 57 19.24 14.85 -7.91
N ASP A 58 19.81 15.68 -7.04
CA ASP A 58 20.31 15.19 -5.75
C ASP A 58 19.14 14.91 -4.80
N ASN A 59 18.80 13.64 -4.64
CA ASN A 59 17.69 13.17 -3.82
C ASN A 59 17.80 13.59 -2.34
N HIS A 60 19.02 13.84 -1.86
CA HIS A 60 19.25 14.32 -0.50
C HIS A 60 18.84 15.78 -0.29
N LEU A 61 18.65 16.54 -1.37
CA LEU A 61 18.27 17.95 -1.34
C LEU A 61 16.79 18.19 -1.73
N LEU A 62 16.05 17.13 -2.00
CA LEU A 62 14.62 17.21 -2.29
C LEU A 62 13.78 17.05 -1.00
N PHE A 63 12.90 18.01 -0.73
CA PHE A 63 12.07 18.03 0.47
C PHE A 63 10.59 18.18 0.12
N ASP A 64 9.76 17.34 0.71
CA ASP A 64 8.29 17.37 0.60
C ASP A 64 7.63 17.88 1.90
N LEU A 65 8.21 18.91 2.47
CA LEU A 65 7.75 19.57 3.69
C LEU A 65 7.14 20.95 3.40
N PRO A 66 6.25 21.47 4.26
CA PRO A 66 5.77 22.84 4.13
C PRO A 66 6.93 23.85 4.09
N TYR A 67 6.94 24.70 3.05
CA TYR A 67 8.02 25.65 2.81
C TYR A 67 8.32 26.52 4.05
N PHE A 68 7.29 26.97 4.77
CA PHE A 68 7.47 27.82 5.96
C PHE A 68 8.27 27.15 7.09
N LEU A 69 8.20 25.81 7.20
CA LEU A 69 9.02 25.05 8.15
C LEU A 69 10.49 25.03 7.75
N VAL A 70 10.75 24.76 6.48
CA VAL A 70 12.12 24.71 5.94
C VAL A 70 12.78 26.08 6.06
N GLU A 71 12.08 27.16 5.75
CA GLU A 71 12.59 28.52 5.89
C GLU A 71 12.83 28.92 7.35
N ALA A 72 11.93 28.54 8.25
CA ALA A 72 12.13 28.79 9.68
C ALA A 72 13.36 28.03 10.22
N LEU A 73 13.54 26.77 9.82
CA LEU A 73 14.75 26.00 10.18
C LEU A 73 16.02 26.64 9.62
N LYS A 74 16.04 27.07 8.37
CA LYS A 74 17.19 27.78 7.78
C LYS A 74 17.49 29.07 8.53
N THR A 75 16.47 29.77 9.03
CA THR A 75 16.64 30.98 9.83
C THR A 75 17.30 30.68 11.18
N VAL A 76 16.89 29.62 11.85
CA VAL A 76 17.41 29.23 13.17
C VAL A 76 18.78 28.55 13.06
N CYS A 77 18.94 27.66 12.11
CA CYS A 77 20.08 26.77 11.95
C CYS A 77 20.90 27.12 10.69
N GLY A 78 21.16 28.42 10.45
CA GLY A 78 21.73 28.94 9.20
C GLY A 78 23.10 28.38 8.81
N LYS A 79 23.80 27.68 9.70
CA LYS A 79 25.07 27.01 9.44
C LYS A 79 24.91 25.50 9.14
N ALA A 80 23.73 24.93 9.44
CA ALA A 80 23.49 23.52 9.28
C ALA A 80 23.39 23.11 7.79
N GLN A 81 23.85 21.91 7.49
CA GLN A 81 23.54 21.23 6.24
C GLN A 81 22.20 20.52 6.38
N PHE A 82 21.27 20.80 5.47
CA PHE A 82 19.97 20.13 5.41
C PHE A 82 20.01 18.95 4.45
N ALA A 83 19.48 17.82 4.85
CA ALA A 83 19.36 16.65 3.98
C ALA A 83 18.00 15.97 4.16
N ASN A 84 17.45 15.41 3.08
CA ASN A 84 16.32 14.49 3.19
C ASN A 84 16.78 13.24 3.94
N ALA A 85 16.06 12.87 4.99
CA ALA A 85 16.35 11.74 5.84
C ALA A 85 15.23 10.69 5.85
N ALA A 86 14.31 10.72 4.87
CA ALA A 86 13.20 9.76 4.76
C ALA A 86 13.71 8.31 4.66
N TYR A 87 14.89 8.11 4.09
CA TYR A 87 15.53 6.79 4.00
C TYR A 87 15.76 6.11 5.35
N LEU A 88 15.90 6.87 6.44
CA LEU A 88 16.01 6.32 7.80
C LEU A 88 14.73 5.61 8.25
N LEU A 89 13.59 5.97 7.66
CA LEU A 89 12.29 5.38 7.97
C LEU A 89 11.87 4.31 6.96
N ILE A 90 11.94 4.63 5.66
CA ILE A 90 11.30 3.84 4.60
C ILE A 90 12.25 3.42 3.46
N GLY A 91 13.54 3.74 3.54
CA GLY A 91 14.57 3.25 2.61
C GLY A 91 15.09 1.86 3.02
N GLU A 92 16.13 1.42 2.36
CA GLU A 92 16.83 0.19 2.71
C GLU A 92 17.20 0.19 4.20
N ASN A 93 16.82 -0.86 4.92
CA ASN A 93 17.00 -0.99 6.37
C ASN A 93 16.34 0.14 7.20
N GLY A 94 15.38 0.87 6.63
CA GLY A 94 14.62 1.87 7.36
C GLY A 94 13.83 1.26 8.53
N VAL A 95 13.74 1.97 9.65
CA VAL A 95 13.16 1.44 10.89
C VAL A 95 11.67 1.07 10.79
N ARG A 96 10.97 1.50 9.73
CA ARG A 96 9.56 1.18 9.47
C ARG A 96 9.38 0.06 8.44
N THR A 97 10.45 -0.45 7.85
CA THR A 97 10.36 -1.49 6.81
C THR A 97 10.05 -2.87 7.37
N THR A 98 10.25 -3.06 8.69
CA THR A 98 9.95 -4.31 9.38
C THR A 98 8.98 -4.07 10.54
N ASN A 99 8.16 -5.06 10.84
CA ASN A 99 7.10 -5.01 11.83
C ASN A 99 7.30 -6.06 12.92
N ASN A 100 6.98 -5.72 14.15
CA ASN A 100 6.97 -6.65 15.27
C ASN A 100 5.63 -7.41 15.37
N ALA A 101 5.51 -8.32 16.33
CA ALA A 101 4.31 -9.14 16.51
C ALA A 101 3.04 -8.33 16.83
N ASN A 102 3.17 -7.22 17.56
CA ASN A 102 2.03 -6.35 17.89
C ASN A 102 1.51 -5.60 16.66
N GLU A 103 2.40 -4.97 15.91
CA GLU A 103 2.06 -4.26 14.66
C GLU A 103 1.41 -5.21 13.68
N PHE A 104 2.02 -6.39 13.50
CA PHE A 104 1.49 -7.37 12.58
C PHE A 104 0.10 -7.90 12.99
N ALA A 105 -0.13 -8.15 14.28
CA ALA A 105 -1.46 -8.57 14.75
C ALA A 105 -2.53 -7.52 14.44
N HIS A 106 -2.20 -6.25 14.51
CA HIS A 106 -3.09 -5.15 14.14
C HIS A 106 -3.34 -5.12 12.62
N TYR A 107 -2.29 -5.24 11.81
CA TYR A 107 -2.42 -5.25 10.35
C TYR A 107 -3.17 -6.47 9.82
N GLU A 108 -3.00 -7.62 10.46
CA GLU A 108 -3.78 -8.82 10.15
C GLU A 108 -5.29 -8.61 10.36
N TYR A 109 -5.68 -7.84 11.37
CA TYR A 109 -7.09 -7.46 11.56
C TYR A 109 -7.62 -6.64 10.38
N GLY A 110 -6.88 -5.59 9.98
CA GLY A 110 -7.25 -4.76 8.83
C GLY A 110 -7.33 -5.55 7.52
N ALA A 111 -6.34 -6.41 7.26
CA ALA A 111 -6.32 -7.28 6.07
C ALA A 111 -7.50 -8.26 6.04
N ALA A 112 -7.84 -8.87 7.19
CA ALA A 112 -8.99 -9.76 7.30
C ALA A 112 -10.31 -9.03 7.08
N LEU A 113 -10.43 -7.82 7.62
CA LEU A 113 -11.63 -6.99 7.45
C LEU A 113 -11.82 -6.60 5.98
N ALA A 114 -10.75 -6.14 5.31
CA ALA A 114 -10.76 -5.83 3.88
C ALA A 114 -11.16 -7.04 3.04
N GLY A 115 -10.57 -8.22 3.32
CA GLY A 115 -10.91 -9.46 2.64
C GLY A 115 -12.40 -9.85 2.79
N ASN A 116 -12.95 -9.70 3.98
CA ASN A 116 -14.37 -9.96 4.24
C ASN A 116 -15.28 -8.97 3.48
N CYS A 117 -14.90 -7.70 3.42
CA CYS A 117 -15.64 -6.68 2.64
C CYS A 117 -15.65 -7.03 1.16
N ILE A 118 -14.50 -7.37 0.57
CA ILE A 118 -14.39 -7.76 -0.84
C ILE A 118 -15.24 -9.00 -1.13
N LEU A 119 -15.15 -10.05 -0.31
CA LEU A 119 -15.95 -11.27 -0.50
C LEU A 119 -17.45 -10.96 -0.46
N LYS A 120 -17.91 -10.20 0.54
CA LYS A 120 -19.32 -9.78 0.62
C LYS A 120 -19.76 -8.99 -0.61
N THR A 121 -18.92 -8.11 -1.13
CA THR A 121 -19.23 -7.33 -2.31
C THR A 121 -19.32 -8.21 -3.54
N MET A 122 -18.38 -9.14 -3.73
CA MET A 122 -18.40 -10.10 -4.84
C MET A 122 -19.63 -11.02 -4.78
N ASP A 123 -19.98 -11.55 -3.61
CA ASP A 123 -21.15 -12.41 -3.41
C ASP A 123 -22.50 -11.68 -3.70
N ARG A 124 -22.51 -10.36 -3.50
CA ARG A 124 -23.69 -9.50 -3.75
C ARG A 124 -23.70 -8.83 -5.12
N LEU A 125 -22.62 -8.99 -5.89
CA LEU A 125 -22.49 -8.39 -7.21
C LEU A 125 -23.63 -8.83 -8.11
N LYS A 126 -24.35 -7.86 -8.66
CA LYS A 126 -25.52 -8.14 -9.50
C LYS A 126 -25.70 -7.04 -10.54
N VAL A 127 -25.92 -7.45 -11.79
CA VAL A 127 -26.34 -6.57 -12.88
C VAL A 127 -27.63 -5.81 -12.48
N GLY A 128 -27.68 -4.52 -12.79
CA GLY A 128 -28.78 -3.62 -12.44
C GLY A 128 -28.65 -2.92 -11.07
N LYS A 129 -27.75 -3.39 -10.18
CA LYS A 129 -27.40 -2.65 -8.97
C LYS A 129 -26.48 -1.46 -9.30
N THR A 130 -26.55 -0.40 -8.51
CA THR A 130 -25.62 0.72 -8.67
C THR A 130 -24.28 0.44 -8.01
N GLU A 131 -23.24 1.12 -8.49
CA GLU A 131 -21.91 1.07 -7.85
C GLU A 131 -21.98 1.47 -6.37
N MET A 132 -22.79 2.48 -6.02
CA MET A 132 -22.99 2.93 -4.63
C MET A 132 -23.64 1.85 -3.76
N GLU A 133 -24.70 1.16 -4.24
CA GLU A 133 -25.34 0.06 -3.50
C GLU A 133 -24.34 -1.09 -3.22
N MET A 134 -23.45 -1.35 -4.17
CA MET A 134 -22.41 -2.37 -3.97
C MET A 134 -21.33 -1.91 -2.99
N ALA A 135 -20.95 -0.64 -3.04
CA ALA A 135 -19.92 -0.05 -2.18
C ALA A 135 -20.31 -0.01 -0.69
N GLU A 136 -21.60 -0.10 -0.33
CA GLU A 136 -22.05 -0.19 1.07
C GLU A 136 -21.38 -1.34 1.83
N THR A 137 -20.95 -2.40 1.15
CA THR A 137 -20.28 -3.54 1.76
C THR A 137 -18.76 -3.42 1.84
N LEU A 138 -18.19 -2.32 1.34
CA LEU A 138 -16.74 -2.05 1.36
C LEU A 138 -16.26 -1.30 2.61
N ALA A 139 -17.16 -0.95 3.53
CA ALA A 139 -16.87 -0.39 4.84
C ALA A 139 -17.33 -1.34 5.95
N ALA A 140 -16.61 -1.42 7.06
CA ALA A 140 -16.98 -2.29 8.17
C ALA A 140 -16.43 -1.79 9.52
N ASP A 141 -17.12 -2.16 10.59
CA ASP A 141 -16.76 -2.00 12.01
C ASP A 141 -16.35 -0.58 12.41
N GLY A 142 -16.79 0.45 11.66
CA GLY A 142 -16.41 1.86 11.89
C GLY A 142 -14.91 2.14 11.71
N GLN A 143 -14.16 1.24 11.11
CA GLN A 143 -12.73 1.41 10.89
C GLN A 143 -12.46 2.40 9.75
N ARG A 144 -11.43 3.22 9.93
CA ARG A 144 -10.99 4.16 8.91
C ARG A 144 -10.32 3.42 7.76
N HIS A 145 -10.70 3.77 6.51
CA HIS A 145 -10.00 3.28 5.33
C HIS A 145 -8.57 3.84 5.26
N SER A 146 -7.63 3.01 4.88
CA SER A 146 -6.24 3.40 4.58
C SER A 146 -6.05 3.82 3.12
N VAL A 147 -7.02 3.47 2.24
CA VAL A 147 -7.03 3.79 0.82
C VAL A 147 -8.40 4.29 0.40
N VAL A 148 -8.49 4.87 -0.80
CA VAL A 148 -9.76 5.21 -1.41
C VAL A 148 -10.56 3.95 -1.71
N THR A 149 -11.86 3.95 -1.39
CA THR A 149 -12.76 2.87 -1.79
C THR A 149 -13.02 2.95 -3.28
N ILE A 150 -12.74 1.86 -4.00
CA ILE A 150 -12.99 1.75 -5.43
C ILE A 150 -14.19 0.82 -5.65
N MET A 151 -15.15 1.31 -6.40
CA MET A 151 -16.25 0.53 -6.98
C MET A 151 -16.67 1.22 -8.26
N ALA A 152 -16.07 0.83 -9.37
CA ALA A 152 -16.25 1.48 -10.65
C ALA A 152 -16.44 0.46 -11.76
N THR A 153 -17.33 0.77 -12.72
CA THR A 153 -17.69 -0.16 -13.78
C THR A 153 -17.73 0.49 -15.17
N GLY A 154 -17.45 -0.30 -16.19
CA GLY A 154 -17.50 0.09 -17.61
C GLY A 154 -16.70 1.36 -17.89
N ALA A 155 -17.27 2.29 -18.65
CA ALA A 155 -16.61 3.52 -19.08
C ALA A 155 -16.14 4.43 -17.93
N ARG A 156 -16.71 4.30 -16.74
CA ARG A 156 -16.21 5.05 -15.56
C ARG A 156 -14.86 4.49 -15.10
N PHE A 157 -14.75 3.18 -15.01
CA PHE A 157 -13.50 2.51 -14.67
C PHE A 157 -12.43 2.77 -15.75
N GLU A 158 -12.76 2.60 -17.02
CA GLU A 158 -11.84 2.86 -18.15
C GLU A 158 -11.29 4.29 -18.18
N LYS A 159 -12.05 5.26 -17.68
CA LYS A 159 -11.63 6.68 -17.56
C LYS A 159 -11.04 7.02 -16.19
N ALA A 160 -10.65 6.03 -15.41
CA ALA A 160 -10.10 6.17 -14.05
C ALA A 160 -11.02 6.97 -13.09
N ASN A 161 -12.35 6.94 -13.30
CA ASN A 161 -13.32 7.47 -12.35
C ASN A 161 -13.69 6.35 -11.37
N LEU A 162 -12.90 6.22 -10.32
CA LEU A 162 -12.85 5.03 -9.48
C LEU A 162 -13.86 5.04 -8.32
N TYR A 163 -14.32 6.22 -7.90
CA TYR A 163 -15.27 6.35 -6.80
C TYR A 163 -16.65 5.80 -7.17
N PRO A 164 -17.35 5.15 -6.22
CA PRO A 164 -18.73 4.67 -6.45
C PRO A 164 -19.66 5.77 -6.94
N GLY A 165 -20.46 5.46 -7.94
CA GLY A 165 -21.46 6.37 -8.52
C GLY A 165 -22.84 5.73 -8.65
N ASN A 166 -23.79 6.47 -9.20
CA ASN A 166 -25.14 5.99 -9.47
C ASN A 166 -25.25 5.14 -10.75
N LYS A 167 -24.12 4.85 -11.41
CA LYS A 167 -24.14 3.99 -12.59
C LYS A 167 -24.62 2.60 -12.20
N GLN A 168 -25.60 2.07 -12.92
CA GLN A 168 -26.01 0.68 -12.83
C GLN A 168 -25.01 -0.22 -13.54
N ILE A 169 -24.64 -1.31 -12.89
CA ILE A 169 -23.75 -2.34 -13.41
C ILE A 169 -24.48 -3.03 -14.57
N GLN A 170 -23.80 -3.15 -15.70
CA GLN A 170 -24.28 -3.86 -16.88
C GLN A 170 -23.53 -5.19 -17.04
N CYS A 171 -24.17 -6.18 -17.67
CA CYS A 171 -23.49 -7.41 -18.04
C CYS A 171 -22.35 -7.09 -19.03
N GLY A 172 -21.16 -7.63 -18.79
CA GLY A 172 -19.96 -7.34 -19.59
C GLY A 172 -19.18 -6.09 -19.17
N ASP A 173 -19.67 -5.31 -18.21
CA ASP A 173 -18.88 -4.17 -17.70
C ASP A 173 -17.54 -4.63 -17.13
N LYS A 174 -16.45 -3.95 -17.49
CA LYS A 174 -15.17 -4.02 -16.76
C LYS A 174 -15.39 -3.46 -15.35
N ILE A 175 -14.84 -4.11 -14.32
CA ILE A 175 -15.11 -3.76 -12.94
C ILE A 175 -13.83 -3.75 -12.12
N SER A 176 -13.73 -2.79 -11.18
CA SER A 176 -12.72 -2.80 -10.12
C SER A 176 -13.38 -2.57 -8.76
N ILE A 177 -12.97 -3.36 -7.78
CA ILE A 177 -13.46 -3.35 -6.40
C ILE A 177 -12.25 -3.33 -5.47
N THR A 178 -12.10 -2.27 -4.67
CA THR A 178 -10.97 -2.13 -3.76
C THR A 178 -11.43 -1.52 -2.43
N THR A 179 -10.94 -2.07 -1.35
CA THR A 179 -11.03 -1.49 -0.02
C THR A 179 -9.79 -1.85 0.79
N GLY A 180 -9.44 -1.03 1.76
CA GLY A 180 -8.30 -1.26 2.64
C GLY A 180 -8.48 -0.60 3.99
N PHE A 181 -7.91 -1.24 4.98
CA PHE A 181 -7.76 -0.75 6.35
C PHE A 181 -6.29 -0.85 6.73
N LYS A 182 -5.86 -0.28 7.85
CA LYS A 182 -4.45 -0.30 8.27
C LYS A 182 -3.81 -1.68 8.11
N GLY A 183 -2.73 -1.74 7.33
CA GLY A 183 -1.99 -2.97 7.05
C GLY A 183 -2.62 -3.94 6.06
N GLY A 184 -3.75 -3.57 5.42
CA GLY A 184 -4.40 -4.48 4.49
C GLY A 184 -5.29 -3.82 3.45
N LEU A 185 -4.85 -3.82 2.21
CA LEU A 185 -5.65 -3.55 1.03
C LEU A 185 -6.04 -4.87 0.37
N GLN A 186 -7.23 -4.91 -0.19
CA GLN A 186 -7.70 -5.99 -1.06
C GLN A 186 -8.31 -5.37 -2.31
N SER A 187 -7.88 -5.83 -3.47
CA SER A 187 -8.40 -5.38 -4.76
C SER A 187 -8.73 -6.55 -5.67
N ARG A 188 -9.82 -6.40 -6.41
CA ARG A 188 -10.25 -7.36 -7.44
C ARG A 188 -10.71 -6.59 -8.66
N ALA A 189 -10.23 -7.00 -9.82
CA ALA A 189 -10.66 -6.45 -11.09
C ALA A 189 -10.99 -7.58 -12.08
N GLY A 190 -11.86 -7.30 -13.04
CA GLY A 190 -12.32 -8.25 -14.04
C GLY A 190 -13.56 -7.74 -14.75
N TYR A 191 -14.55 -8.61 -14.95
CA TYR A 191 -15.80 -8.32 -15.64
C TYR A 191 -17.03 -8.71 -14.83
N ALA A 192 -18.10 -7.96 -14.98
CA ALA A 192 -19.41 -8.28 -14.40
C ALA A 192 -20.16 -9.25 -15.32
N VAL A 193 -19.77 -10.53 -15.28
CA VAL A 193 -20.36 -11.63 -16.08
C VAL A 193 -20.55 -12.87 -15.21
N GLU A 194 -21.50 -13.72 -15.58
CA GLU A 194 -21.72 -15.02 -14.94
C GLU A 194 -20.93 -16.15 -15.64
N CYS A 195 -20.61 -15.98 -16.92
CA CYS A 195 -19.84 -16.94 -17.72
C CYS A 195 -19.06 -16.24 -18.82
N ALA A 196 -18.10 -16.95 -19.43
CA ALA A 196 -17.22 -16.40 -20.46
C ALA A 196 -17.97 -15.94 -21.73
N GLU A 197 -19.08 -16.56 -22.05
CA GLU A 197 -19.90 -16.21 -23.20
C GLU A 197 -20.57 -14.85 -23.11
N GLN A 198 -20.65 -14.29 -21.89
CA GLN A 198 -21.18 -12.94 -21.63
C GLN A 198 -20.11 -11.85 -21.72
N LEU A 199 -18.84 -12.20 -21.88
CA LEU A 199 -17.79 -11.24 -22.15
C LEU A 199 -18.06 -10.49 -23.49
N PRO A 200 -17.59 -9.24 -23.62
CA PRO A 200 -17.67 -8.53 -24.89
C PRO A 200 -17.06 -9.36 -26.03
N GLU A 201 -17.65 -9.34 -27.21
CA GLU A 201 -17.29 -10.20 -28.36
C GLU A 201 -15.78 -10.18 -28.67
N LYS A 202 -15.15 -9.01 -28.55
CA LYS A 202 -13.72 -8.82 -28.81
C LYS A 202 -12.80 -9.22 -27.64
N GLU A 203 -13.38 -9.59 -26.50
CA GLU A 203 -12.69 -9.87 -25.24
C GLU A 203 -13.02 -11.30 -24.73
N GLN A 204 -13.58 -12.15 -25.59
CA GLN A 204 -14.01 -13.52 -25.25
C GLN A 204 -12.86 -14.43 -24.77
N ASP A 205 -11.65 -14.14 -25.20
CA ASP A 205 -10.44 -14.85 -24.80
C ASP A 205 -9.72 -14.24 -23.58
N TYR A 206 -10.33 -13.28 -22.88
CA TYR A 206 -9.78 -12.58 -21.71
C TYR A 206 -9.17 -13.51 -20.67
N LEU A 207 -9.81 -14.62 -20.36
CA LEU A 207 -9.28 -15.58 -19.39
C LEU A 207 -7.93 -16.13 -19.84
N LYS A 208 -7.80 -16.47 -21.12
CA LYS A 208 -6.57 -17.01 -21.69
C LYS A 208 -5.50 -15.94 -21.91
N ALA A 209 -5.93 -14.78 -22.40
CA ALA A 209 -5.01 -13.71 -22.81
C ALA A 209 -4.47 -12.90 -21.61
N VAL A 210 -5.24 -12.74 -20.54
CA VAL A 210 -4.89 -11.85 -19.43
C VAL A 210 -4.97 -12.54 -18.07
N ALA A 211 -6.10 -13.14 -17.71
CA ALA A 211 -6.32 -13.61 -16.35
C ALA A 211 -5.45 -14.80 -15.94
N ILE A 212 -5.25 -15.78 -16.83
CA ILE A 212 -4.38 -16.94 -16.56
C ILE A 212 -2.91 -16.54 -16.47
N PRO A 213 -2.31 -15.76 -17.41
CA PRO A 213 -0.96 -15.25 -17.26
C PRO A 213 -0.76 -14.45 -15.98
N TYR A 214 -1.69 -13.57 -15.65
CA TYR A 214 -1.67 -12.83 -14.38
C TYR A 214 -1.67 -13.75 -13.16
N PHE A 215 -2.53 -14.76 -13.13
CA PHE A 215 -2.57 -15.73 -12.05
C PHE A 215 -1.24 -16.49 -11.91
N GLN A 216 -0.61 -16.83 -13.04
CA GLN A 216 0.73 -17.45 -13.04
C GLN A 216 1.78 -16.51 -12.44
N ALA A 217 1.72 -15.20 -12.75
CA ALA A 217 2.62 -14.21 -12.16
C ALA A 217 2.42 -14.09 -10.63
N VAL A 218 1.17 -14.02 -10.17
CA VAL A 218 0.86 -14.01 -8.72
C VAL A 218 1.35 -15.30 -8.04
N LYS A 219 1.16 -16.45 -8.68
CA LYS A 219 1.68 -17.75 -8.18
C LYS A 219 3.21 -17.73 -8.10
N THR A 220 3.89 -17.32 -9.17
CA THR A 220 5.36 -17.21 -9.20
C THR A 220 5.86 -16.26 -8.13
N TRP A 221 5.23 -15.09 -7.97
CA TRP A 221 5.55 -14.14 -6.91
C TRP A 221 5.48 -14.78 -5.51
N LEU A 222 4.40 -15.53 -5.23
CA LEU A 222 4.20 -16.22 -3.95
C LEU A 222 5.17 -17.38 -3.71
N GLU A 223 5.65 -18.03 -4.76
CA GLU A 223 6.60 -19.14 -4.70
C GLU A 223 8.05 -18.68 -4.63
N THR A 224 8.33 -17.47 -5.12
CA THR A 224 9.68 -16.90 -5.14
C THR A 224 10.02 -16.11 -3.88
N ILE A 225 9.05 -15.38 -3.32
CA ILE A 225 9.31 -14.51 -2.18
C ILE A 225 9.77 -15.30 -0.95
N GLU A 226 10.97 -14.99 -0.45
CA GLU A 226 11.50 -15.57 0.79
C GLU A 226 12.46 -14.60 1.49
N ILE A 227 12.74 -14.87 2.76
CA ILE A 227 13.73 -14.11 3.53
C ILE A 227 15.12 -14.39 2.97
N GLY A 228 15.87 -13.33 2.66
CA GLY A 228 17.26 -13.40 2.20
C GLY A 228 17.46 -13.25 0.70
N ILE A 229 16.42 -13.28 -0.11
CA ILE A 229 16.55 -12.94 -1.55
C ILE A 229 16.63 -11.43 -1.76
N ASN A 230 17.16 -11.01 -2.90
CA ASN A 230 17.13 -9.61 -3.31
C ASN A 230 15.79 -9.26 -3.97
N GLY A 231 15.41 -8.00 -3.87
CA GLY A 231 14.20 -7.53 -4.54
C GLY A 231 14.23 -7.71 -6.06
N ASN A 232 15.43 -7.63 -6.68
CA ASN A 232 15.60 -7.92 -8.11
C ASN A 232 15.22 -9.36 -8.47
N ASP A 233 15.54 -10.36 -7.63
CA ASP A 233 15.23 -11.77 -7.92
C ASP A 233 13.71 -11.96 -8.07
N LEU A 234 12.94 -11.32 -7.20
CA LEU A 234 11.48 -11.35 -7.27
C LEU A 234 10.94 -10.55 -8.46
N TYR A 235 11.56 -9.41 -8.79
CA TYR A 235 11.21 -8.63 -9.97
C TYR A 235 11.41 -9.46 -11.26
N GLU A 236 12.58 -10.06 -11.44
CA GLU A 236 12.93 -10.87 -12.61
C GLU A 236 12.04 -12.13 -12.75
N ALA A 237 11.66 -12.73 -11.62
CA ALA A 237 10.74 -13.87 -11.63
C ALA A 237 9.36 -13.47 -12.20
N VAL A 238 8.84 -12.30 -11.85
CA VAL A 238 7.58 -11.77 -12.40
C VAL A 238 7.74 -11.38 -13.86
N GLU A 239 8.81 -10.64 -14.20
CA GLU A 239 9.11 -10.20 -15.57
C GLU A 239 9.24 -11.40 -16.54
N THR A 240 9.80 -12.51 -16.07
CA THR A 240 9.95 -13.74 -16.87
C THR A 240 8.60 -14.36 -17.26
N VAL A 241 7.61 -14.34 -16.37
CA VAL A 241 6.31 -15.00 -16.61
C VAL A 241 5.22 -14.06 -17.09
N LEU A 242 5.39 -12.76 -16.87
CA LEU A 242 4.47 -11.70 -17.29
C LEU A 242 5.27 -10.50 -17.82
N PRO A 243 5.87 -10.61 -19.02
CA PRO A 243 6.74 -9.57 -19.56
C PRO A 243 6.04 -8.20 -19.59
N LYS A 244 6.72 -7.17 -19.07
CA LYS A 244 6.21 -5.81 -19.00
C LYS A 244 5.86 -5.23 -20.37
N GLU A 245 6.62 -5.57 -21.39
CA GLU A 245 6.40 -5.16 -22.77
C GLU A 245 5.07 -5.68 -23.32
N ASP A 246 4.70 -6.92 -22.97
CA ASP A 246 3.49 -7.59 -23.49
C ASP A 246 2.24 -7.24 -22.66
N TYR A 247 2.42 -7.09 -21.34
CA TYR A 247 1.31 -6.95 -20.39
C TYR A 247 1.14 -5.54 -19.82
N GLY A 248 2.04 -4.59 -20.13
CA GLY A 248 1.87 -3.16 -19.89
C GLY A 248 1.82 -2.73 -18.42
N TRP A 249 2.25 -3.56 -17.47
CA TRP A 249 2.35 -3.14 -16.08
C TRP A 249 3.53 -2.17 -15.89
N THR A 250 3.40 -1.17 -15.03
CA THR A 250 4.38 -0.08 -14.90
C THR A 250 4.92 0.08 -13.48
N LEU A 251 4.11 -0.25 -12.48
CA LEU A 251 4.53 -0.21 -11.07
C LEU A 251 5.48 -1.38 -10.75
N ASN A 252 6.21 -1.25 -9.66
CA ASN A 252 6.95 -2.39 -9.11
C ASN A 252 5.96 -3.49 -8.71
N PRO A 253 6.27 -4.77 -8.93
CA PRO A 253 5.32 -5.88 -8.76
C PRO A 253 5.11 -6.24 -7.27
N GLY A 254 4.83 -5.25 -6.45
CA GLY A 254 4.61 -5.32 -5.01
C GLY A 254 5.39 -4.26 -4.27
N HIS A 255 4.93 -3.93 -3.07
CA HIS A 255 5.50 -2.88 -2.23
C HIS A 255 5.32 -3.21 -0.75
N LEU A 256 6.08 -2.54 0.11
CA LEU A 256 5.88 -2.58 1.55
C LEU A 256 4.66 -1.76 1.94
N CYS A 257 3.94 -2.25 2.94
CA CYS A 257 2.83 -1.54 3.58
C CYS A 257 2.95 -1.59 5.11
N ALA A 258 2.27 -0.65 5.76
CA ALA A 258 2.18 -0.53 7.22
C ALA A 258 0.85 0.14 7.59
N ASP A 259 0.86 1.28 8.29
CA ASP A 259 -0.32 2.13 8.52
C ASP A 259 -0.85 2.73 7.20
N GLU A 260 0.05 3.10 6.31
CA GLU A 260 -0.22 3.46 4.93
C GLU A 260 -0.19 2.23 4.00
N GLU A 261 -0.98 2.27 2.97
CA GLU A 261 -1.03 1.21 1.96
C GLU A 261 0.28 1.11 1.18
N TRP A 262 0.84 2.23 0.74
CA TRP A 262 2.12 2.28 0.03
C TRP A 262 3.18 2.99 0.87
N MET A 263 4.25 2.27 1.22
CA MET A 263 5.37 2.83 1.97
C MET A 263 6.62 3.01 1.08
N SER A 264 7.16 1.90 0.58
CA SER A 264 8.27 1.84 -0.37
C SER A 264 8.27 0.47 -1.03
N SER A 265 9.09 0.26 -2.06
CA SER A 265 9.23 -1.06 -2.66
C SER A 265 10.70 -1.42 -2.83
N PRO A 266 11.16 -2.52 -2.24
CA PRO A 266 12.47 -3.10 -2.55
C PRO A 266 12.48 -3.90 -3.86
N ILE A 267 11.31 -4.12 -4.50
CA ILE A 267 11.15 -4.99 -5.68
C ILE A 267 11.21 -4.14 -6.96
N TYR A 268 12.41 -3.95 -7.50
CA TYR A 268 12.65 -3.18 -8.73
C TYR A 268 13.88 -3.73 -9.48
N PRO A 269 14.06 -3.37 -10.78
CA PRO A 269 15.19 -3.84 -11.56
C PRO A 269 16.52 -3.46 -10.92
N GLN A 270 17.42 -4.43 -10.80
CA GLN A 270 18.76 -4.26 -10.20
C GLN A 270 18.73 -3.88 -8.70
N SER A 271 17.63 -4.15 -7.99
CA SER A 271 17.57 -3.96 -6.55
C SER A 271 18.49 -4.93 -5.83
N GLU A 272 19.37 -4.39 -5.00
CA GLU A 272 20.23 -5.15 -4.07
C GLU A 272 19.61 -5.25 -2.67
N GLU A 273 18.43 -4.62 -2.45
CA GLU A 273 17.74 -4.64 -1.17
C GLU A 273 17.32 -6.08 -0.81
N THR A 274 17.78 -6.56 0.32
CA THR A 274 17.48 -7.92 0.80
C THR A 274 16.15 -7.95 1.54
N LEU A 275 15.29 -8.91 1.19
CA LEU A 275 14.00 -9.11 1.86
C LEU A 275 14.21 -9.74 3.25
N GLN A 276 13.56 -9.16 4.27
CA GLN A 276 13.83 -9.49 5.68
C GLN A 276 12.56 -9.95 6.41
N SER A 277 12.78 -10.65 7.54
CA SER A 277 11.71 -10.97 8.49
C SER A 277 11.07 -9.69 9.03
N GLY A 278 9.75 -9.67 9.13
CA GLY A 278 8.97 -8.50 9.55
C GLY A 278 8.50 -7.61 8.42
N MET A 279 8.99 -7.80 7.20
CA MET A 279 8.47 -7.07 6.03
C MET A 279 7.07 -7.54 5.68
N LEU A 280 6.14 -6.58 5.59
CA LEU A 280 4.76 -6.79 5.15
C LEU A 280 4.61 -6.23 3.73
N PHE A 281 4.33 -7.12 2.79
CA PHE A 281 4.17 -6.78 1.38
C PHE A 281 2.71 -6.78 0.95
N GLN A 282 2.39 -5.92 0.03
CA GLN A 282 1.22 -6.03 -0.85
C GLN A 282 1.69 -6.56 -2.20
N ILE A 283 1.04 -7.59 -2.72
CA ILE A 283 1.20 -7.98 -4.13
C ILE A 283 0.47 -6.94 -4.96
N ASP A 284 1.17 -6.26 -5.84
CA ASP A 284 0.59 -5.19 -6.65
C ASP A 284 1.11 -5.28 -8.09
N ILE A 285 0.51 -6.16 -8.88
CA ILE A 285 0.80 -6.34 -10.31
C ILE A 285 -0.42 -5.86 -11.08
N ILE A 286 -0.30 -4.77 -11.83
CA ILE A 286 -1.42 -4.14 -12.55
C ILE A 286 -1.18 -4.21 -14.06
N PRO A 287 -1.55 -5.30 -14.75
CA PRO A 287 -1.45 -5.38 -16.19
C PRO A 287 -2.43 -4.42 -16.88
N SER A 288 -1.98 -3.86 -18.00
CA SER A 288 -2.75 -2.97 -18.86
C SER A 288 -2.63 -3.43 -20.31
N VAL A 289 -3.38 -4.47 -20.65
CA VAL A 289 -3.37 -5.07 -21.99
C VAL A 289 -4.41 -4.39 -22.86
N ASN A 290 -3.98 -3.83 -23.99
CA ASN A 290 -4.85 -3.07 -24.87
C ASN A 290 -6.04 -3.92 -25.35
N GLY A 291 -7.25 -3.38 -25.23
CA GLY A 291 -8.49 -4.04 -25.63
C GLY A 291 -9.15 -4.88 -24.54
N TYR A 292 -8.48 -5.17 -23.43
CA TYR A 292 -9.05 -5.96 -22.34
C TYR A 292 -9.35 -5.11 -21.10
N GLY A 293 -10.15 -5.67 -20.19
CA GLY A 293 -10.29 -5.18 -18.84
C GLY A 293 -9.06 -5.55 -17.98
N GLY A 294 -8.86 -4.81 -16.88
CA GLY A 294 -7.86 -5.15 -15.90
C GLY A 294 -8.15 -6.46 -15.17
N VAL A 295 -7.13 -6.98 -14.51
CA VAL A 295 -7.22 -8.09 -13.57
C VAL A 295 -6.46 -7.72 -12.30
N SER A 296 -6.99 -8.04 -11.14
CA SER A 296 -6.33 -7.77 -9.86
C SER A 296 -6.71 -8.84 -8.83
N CYS A 297 -5.71 -9.29 -8.09
CA CYS A 297 -5.84 -10.18 -6.94
C CYS A 297 -4.82 -9.77 -5.86
N GLU A 298 -4.87 -8.51 -5.47
CA GLU A 298 -3.97 -7.95 -4.47
C GLU A 298 -4.27 -8.49 -3.08
N SER A 299 -3.23 -8.81 -2.34
CA SER A 299 -3.29 -9.36 -0.97
C SER A 299 -2.00 -9.10 -0.21
N GLY A 300 -2.10 -8.90 1.10
CA GLY A 300 -0.94 -8.74 1.99
C GLY A 300 -0.21 -10.06 2.28
N ILE A 301 1.11 -10.01 2.33
CA ILE A 301 2.02 -11.13 2.64
C ILE A 301 3.05 -10.68 3.68
N LEU A 302 3.15 -11.41 4.80
CA LEU A 302 4.20 -11.20 5.80
C LEU A 302 5.34 -12.19 5.60
N LEU A 303 6.58 -11.70 5.55
CA LEU A 303 7.76 -12.51 5.75
C LEU A 303 8.03 -12.62 7.26
N ALA A 304 8.05 -13.84 7.77
CA ALA A 304 8.26 -14.09 9.19
C ALA A 304 9.19 -15.28 9.43
N ASP A 305 10.32 -15.03 10.07
CA ASP A 305 11.23 -16.06 10.56
C ASP A 305 10.61 -16.83 11.75
N GLU A 306 11.36 -17.80 12.27
CA GLU A 306 10.88 -18.62 13.37
C GLU A 306 10.64 -17.80 14.65
N GLN A 307 11.48 -16.79 14.92
CA GLN A 307 11.37 -15.94 16.09
C GLN A 307 10.10 -15.11 16.07
N LEU A 308 9.83 -14.42 14.95
CA LEU A 308 8.62 -13.62 14.77
C LEU A 308 7.35 -14.49 14.81
N ARG A 309 7.36 -15.67 14.16
CA ARG A 309 6.23 -16.61 14.21
C ARG A 309 5.94 -17.08 15.66
N LYS A 310 6.97 -17.38 16.44
CA LYS A 310 6.81 -17.75 17.87
C LYS A 310 6.27 -16.60 18.71
N ALA A 311 6.72 -15.36 18.46
CA ALA A 311 6.24 -14.17 19.15
C ALA A 311 4.75 -13.95 18.85
N ILE A 312 4.33 -13.98 17.57
CA ILE A 312 2.91 -13.85 17.17
C ILE A 312 2.06 -14.97 17.80
N ALA A 313 2.52 -16.22 17.74
CA ALA A 313 1.78 -17.35 18.29
C ALA A 313 1.59 -17.26 19.82
N LYS A 314 2.60 -16.74 20.54
CA LYS A 314 2.57 -16.57 22.00
C LYS A 314 1.70 -15.39 22.43
N GLU A 315 1.89 -14.23 21.79
CA GLU A 315 1.26 -12.97 22.21
C GLU A 315 -0.16 -12.82 21.65
N TYR A 316 -0.40 -13.34 20.44
CA TYR A 316 -1.66 -13.22 19.68
C TYR A 316 -2.15 -14.58 19.14
N PRO A 317 -2.44 -15.57 20.00
CA PRO A 317 -2.72 -16.94 19.57
C PRO A 317 -3.92 -17.05 18.62
N ALA A 318 -4.98 -16.27 18.85
CA ALA A 318 -6.16 -16.28 17.97
C ALA A 318 -5.87 -15.72 16.56
N VAL A 319 -4.98 -14.74 16.47
CA VAL A 319 -4.49 -14.18 15.19
C VAL A 319 -3.66 -15.24 14.48
N TRP A 320 -2.72 -15.86 15.18
CA TRP A 320 -1.87 -16.91 14.64
C TRP A 320 -2.66 -18.09 14.08
N GLU A 321 -3.67 -18.57 14.80
CA GLU A 321 -4.54 -19.65 14.35
C GLU A 321 -5.24 -19.31 13.01
N ARG A 322 -5.72 -18.07 12.86
CA ARG A 322 -6.34 -17.61 11.60
C ARG A 322 -5.33 -17.56 10.46
N ILE A 323 -4.13 -17.07 10.72
CA ILE A 323 -3.04 -17.01 9.72
C ILE A 323 -2.70 -18.41 9.20
N VAL A 324 -2.51 -19.36 10.12
CA VAL A 324 -2.19 -20.76 9.77
C VAL A 324 -3.30 -21.39 8.94
N LYS A 325 -4.56 -21.21 9.34
CA LYS A 325 -5.73 -21.71 8.58
C LYS A 325 -5.78 -21.12 7.16
N ARG A 326 -5.55 -19.81 6.99
CA ARG A 326 -5.57 -19.19 5.67
C ARG A 326 -4.40 -19.62 4.81
N ARG A 327 -3.21 -19.75 5.39
CA ARG A 327 -2.05 -20.26 4.66
C ARG A 327 -2.31 -21.67 4.14
N ALA A 328 -2.83 -22.58 4.97
CA ALA A 328 -3.18 -23.94 4.56
C ALA A 328 -4.21 -23.95 3.43
N TYR A 329 -5.21 -23.07 3.46
CA TYR A 329 -6.21 -22.92 2.42
C TYR A 329 -5.60 -22.42 1.08
N LYS A 330 -4.73 -21.42 1.13
CA LYS A 330 -4.04 -20.89 -0.07
C LYS A 330 -3.14 -21.96 -0.70
N ILE A 331 -2.31 -22.63 0.07
CA ILE A 331 -1.42 -23.69 -0.40
C ILE A 331 -2.20 -24.89 -0.95
N GLY A 332 -3.28 -25.30 -0.27
CA GLY A 332 -4.13 -26.41 -0.74
C GLY A 332 -4.79 -26.14 -2.10
N ARG A 333 -4.98 -24.87 -2.49
CA ARG A 333 -5.51 -24.51 -3.81
C ARG A 333 -4.44 -24.34 -4.89
N ALA A 334 -3.18 -24.12 -4.51
CA ALA A 334 -2.07 -24.04 -5.47
C ALA A 334 -1.68 -25.40 -6.09
N HIS A 335 -2.22 -26.48 -5.55
CA HIS A 335 -1.97 -27.86 -6.02
C HIS A 335 -3.18 -28.50 -6.73
N VAL A 336 -4.20 -27.73 -7.13
CA VAL A 336 -5.36 -28.23 -7.88
C VAL A 336 -5.29 -27.79 -9.32
#